data_d8c6fd43943f547c4fa8cd03bee52f36
#
_entry.id   d8c6fd43943f547c4fa8cd03bee52f36
#
_cell.length_a   1.000
_cell.length_b   1.000
_cell.length_c   1.000
_cell.angle_alpha   90.00
_cell.angle_beta   90.00
_cell.angle_gamma   90.00
#
_symmetry.space_group_name_H-M   'P 1'
#
loop_
_entity.id
_entity.type
_entity.pdbx_description
1 polymer ?
#
loop_
_entity_poly.entity_id
_entity_poly.type
_entity_poly.pdbx_seq_one_letter_code
_entity_poly.pdbx_strand_id
1 'polypeptide(L)'
;FYFLTTGKHEHRDIDYKIYTWNTGKNNKLKSGDIFIYRVPQKVSSNKKFFFFGAGQIGSIFNPKIGDPQYQREGDICASIINPIHFENPIYESELKPADLGINKDDWSHSFDQYGIQEITLEKFLFLLNKGTGENFNNERELNEIKIKAHQNVIKKDYSFPDKEAKTTSSRGAGQEYFRESLILPNYQFRCAITGIKTKSLLTAAHIMSWADHPDIRLNPKNGICLSKLVDKCFEDYLI
;
A
#
# COMPACT_ATOMS: atom_id res chain seq x y z
N PHE A 1 10.46 3.80 6.11
CA PHE A 1 10.20 4.30 4.76
C PHE A 1 11.49 4.83 4.15
N TYR A 2 11.65 4.67 2.84
CA TYR A 2 12.90 5.03 2.18
C TYR A 2 12.68 5.74 0.84
N PHE A 3 13.62 6.58 0.44
CA PHE A 3 13.87 6.88 -0.97
C PHE A 3 14.86 5.86 -1.51
N LEU A 4 14.54 5.24 -2.64
CA LEU A 4 15.45 4.38 -3.38
C LEU A 4 15.84 5.05 -4.70
N THR A 5 17.12 5.30 -4.85
CA THR A 5 17.65 5.93 -6.07
C THR A 5 17.93 4.88 -7.13
N THR A 6 17.35 5.04 -8.30
CA THR A 6 17.52 4.16 -9.46
C THR A 6 18.07 4.91 -10.68
N GLY A 7 18.36 4.19 -11.76
CA GLY A 7 18.79 4.77 -13.03
C GLY A 7 20.28 5.12 -13.12
N LYS A 8 21.11 4.79 -12.12
CA LYS A 8 22.58 4.90 -12.27
C LYS A 8 23.10 3.74 -13.12
N HIS A 9 24.07 4.03 -14.00
CA HIS A 9 24.70 3.02 -14.86
C HIS A 9 25.30 1.80 -14.13
N GLU A 10 25.59 1.94 -12.83
CA GLU A 10 26.12 0.88 -11.97
C GLU A 10 25.02 0.04 -11.29
N HIS A 11 23.75 0.43 -11.40
CA HIS A 11 22.63 -0.30 -10.83
C HIS A 11 21.97 -1.15 -11.92
N ARG A 12 21.78 -2.43 -11.63
CA ARG A 12 21.05 -3.37 -12.50
C ARG A 12 19.62 -3.56 -12.01
N ASP A 13 19.02 -2.46 -11.60
CA ASP A 13 17.63 -2.41 -11.19
C ASP A 13 16.73 -2.75 -12.38
N ILE A 14 15.65 -3.42 -12.09
CA ILE A 14 14.53 -3.57 -13.00
C ILE A 14 13.36 -2.89 -12.28
N ASP A 15 12.95 -1.73 -12.77
CA ASP A 15 11.91 -0.93 -12.16
C ASP A 15 10.68 -1.79 -11.82
N TYR A 16 10.18 -1.64 -10.60
CA TYR A 16 9.05 -2.37 -10.03
C TYR A 16 9.19 -3.89 -9.92
N LYS A 17 10.40 -4.45 -10.19
CA LYS A 17 10.65 -5.90 -10.10
C LYS A 17 11.81 -6.23 -9.20
N ILE A 18 12.98 -5.61 -9.43
CA ILE A 18 14.22 -5.90 -8.71
C ILE A 18 14.93 -4.59 -8.41
N TYR A 19 15.32 -4.40 -7.14
CA TYR A 19 16.22 -3.34 -6.71
C TYR A 19 17.55 -3.95 -6.29
N THR A 20 18.67 -3.28 -6.64
CA THR A 20 20.03 -3.75 -6.39
C THR A 20 20.83 -2.73 -5.58
N TRP A 21 21.63 -3.20 -4.62
CA TRP A 21 22.57 -2.37 -3.88
C TRP A 21 23.78 -3.19 -3.44
N ASN A 22 24.76 -2.53 -2.81
CA ASN A 22 25.94 -3.21 -2.31
C ASN A 22 26.06 -3.01 -0.79
N THR A 23 26.34 -4.08 -0.04
CA THR A 23 26.45 -4.06 1.43
C THR A 23 27.49 -3.09 1.95
N GLY A 24 28.58 -2.92 1.22
CA GLY A 24 29.63 -1.96 1.60
C GLY A 24 29.19 -0.49 1.61
N LYS A 25 28.03 -0.20 0.99
CA LYS A 25 27.48 1.17 0.92
C LYS A 25 26.27 1.38 1.81
N ASN A 26 25.42 0.37 1.97
CA ASN A 26 24.23 0.44 2.82
C ASN A 26 23.70 -0.97 3.13
N ASN A 27 23.34 -1.22 4.39
CA ASN A 27 22.77 -2.51 4.83
C ASN A 27 21.54 -2.30 5.71
N LYS A 28 20.74 -1.26 5.45
CA LYS A 28 19.59 -0.90 6.28
C LYS A 28 18.27 -1.49 5.80
N LEU A 29 18.15 -1.80 4.49
CA LEU A 29 16.91 -2.30 3.94
C LEU A 29 16.57 -3.70 4.44
N LYS A 30 15.29 -3.89 4.76
CA LYS A 30 14.72 -5.17 5.20
C LYS A 30 13.50 -5.52 4.37
N SER A 31 13.18 -6.80 4.29
CA SER A 31 11.89 -7.24 3.75
C SER A 31 10.75 -6.58 4.50
N GLY A 32 9.77 -6.08 3.77
CA GLY A 32 8.64 -5.30 4.31
C GLY A 32 8.83 -3.78 4.29
N ASP A 33 10.05 -3.27 4.11
CA ASP A 33 10.30 -1.83 4.01
C ASP A 33 9.58 -1.24 2.80
N ILE A 34 8.98 -0.07 2.99
CA ILE A 34 8.21 0.64 1.96
C ILE A 34 9.05 1.82 1.47
N PHE A 35 8.99 2.08 0.17
CA PHE A 35 9.84 3.08 -0.45
C PHE A 35 9.19 3.84 -1.60
N ILE A 36 9.79 4.97 -1.97
CA ILE A 36 9.51 5.73 -3.19
C ILE A 36 10.75 5.72 -4.08
N TYR A 37 10.57 5.47 -5.36
CA TYR A 37 11.60 5.55 -6.38
C TYR A 37 11.98 7.00 -6.69
N ARG A 38 13.28 7.28 -6.74
CA ARG A 38 13.85 8.55 -7.16
C ARG A 38 14.88 8.38 -8.27
N VAL A 39 14.73 9.11 -9.35
CA VAL A 39 15.76 9.27 -10.38
C VAL A 39 16.55 10.55 -10.07
N PRO A 40 17.88 10.46 -9.87
CA PRO A 40 18.70 11.64 -9.54
C PRO A 40 18.96 12.51 -10.76
N GLN A 41 19.26 13.78 -10.52
CA GLN A 41 19.59 14.78 -11.56
C GLN A 41 20.62 14.30 -12.59
N LYS A 42 21.68 13.63 -12.11
CA LYS A 42 22.81 13.19 -12.94
C LYS A 42 22.43 12.19 -14.01
N VAL A 43 21.34 11.47 -13.81
CA VAL A 43 20.88 10.37 -14.68
C VAL A 43 19.65 10.77 -15.49
N SER A 44 18.88 11.71 -14.98
CA SER A 44 17.69 12.22 -15.64
C SER A 44 18.04 12.98 -16.93
N SER A 45 17.32 12.72 -18.01
CA SER A 45 17.50 13.35 -19.32
C SER A 45 17.32 14.88 -19.28
N ASN A 46 16.46 15.38 -18.40
CA ASN A 46 16.18 16.80 -18.22
C ASN A 46 17.03 17.47 -17.12
N LYS A 47 18.03 16.76 -16.58
CA LYS A 47 18.90 17.21 -15.49
C LYS A 47 18.17 17.68 -14.23
N LYS A 48 16.96 17.17 -14.00
CA LYS A 48 16.17 17.36 -12.78
C LYS A 48 15.87 16.01 -12.17
N PHE A 49 15.88 15.93 -10.83
CA PHE A 49 15.43 14.70 -10.21
C PHE A 49 13.90 14.58 -10.29
N PHE A 50 13.40 13.37 -10.17
CA PHE A 50 11.97 13.12 -10.09
C PHE A 50 11.66 11.83 -9.32
N PHE A 51 10.43 11.73 -8.84
CA PHE A 51 9.85 10.53 -8.25
C PHE A 51 8.82 9.96 -9.19
N PHE A 52 8.75 8.61 -9.34
CA PHE A 52 7.91 8.00 -10.38
C PHE A 52 7.08 6.81 -9.91
N GLY A 53 7.22 6.39 -8.66
CA GLY A 53 6.45 5.29 -8.12
C GLY A 53 6.88 4.90 -6.72
N ALA A 54 6.18 3.94 -6.16
CA ALA A 54 6.44 3.37 -4.84
C ALA A 54 6.41 1.85 -4.89
N GLY A 55 6.79 1.21 -3.81
CA GLY A 55 6.71 -0.24 -3.67
C GLY A 55 7.15 -0.70 -2.29
N GLN A 56 7.20 -2.00 -2.12
CA GLN A 56 7.63 -2.65 -0.90
C GLN A 56 8.75 -3.65 -1.20
N ILE A 57 9.76 -3.69 -0.33
CA ILE A 57 10.85 -4.67 -0.40
C ILE A 57 10.28 -6.06 -0.08
N GLY A 58 10.38 -6.96 -1.02
CA GLY A 58 10.02 -8.36 -0.85
C GLY A 58 11.17 -9.22 -0.35
N SER A 59 11.42 -10.34 -1.00
CA SER A 59 12.53 -11.24 -0.65
C SER A 59 13.87 -10.61 -0.99
N ILE A 60 14.82 -10.68 -0.06
CA ILE A 60 16.20 -10.22 -0.22
C ILE A 60 17.07 -11.43 -0.53
N PHE A 61 17.95 -11.33 -1.53
CA PHE A 61 18.83 -12.40 -1.95
C PHE A 61 20.16 -11.88 -2.51
N ASN A 62 21.18 -12.73 -2.50
CA ASN A 62 22.48 -12.42 -3.09
C ASN A 62 22.51 -12.96 -4.52
N PRO A 63 22.76 -12.13 -5.54
CA PRO A 63 22.91 -12.61 -6.91
C PRO A 63 24.17 -13.47 -7.02
N LYS A 64 24.14 -14.49 -7.88
CA LYS A 64 25.27 -15.36 -8.14
C LYS A 64 26.10 -14.85 -9.32
N ILE A 65 27.36 -15.28 -9.40
CA ILE A 65 28.19 -15.01 -10.56
C ILE A 65 27.49 -15.56 -11.82
N GLY A 66 27.27 -14.70 -12.81
CA GLY A 66 26.52 -15.03 -14.03
C GLY A 66 25.10 -14.49 -14.06
N ASP A 67 24.53 -14.11 -12.91
CA ASP A 67 23.23 -13.44 -12.88
C ASP A 67 23.35 -12.00 -13.45
N PRO A 68 22.34 -11.52 -14.20
CA PRO A 68 22.36 -10.15 -14.74
C PRO A 68 22.52 -9.06 -13.68
N GLN A 69 22.15 -9.32 -12.45
CA GLN A 69 22.23 -8.42 -11.31
C GLN A 69 23.59 -8.47 -10.58
N TYR A 70 24.41 -9.49 -10.84
CA TYR A 70 25.74 -9.62 -10.23
C TYR A 70 26.75 -8.71 -10.92
N GLN A 71 27.43 -7.89 -10.18
CA GLN A 71 28.53 -7.06 -10.66
C GLN A 71 29.82 -7.30 -9.85
N ARG A 72 29.66 -7.46 -8.54
CA ARG A 72 30.79 -7.65 -7.63
C ARG A 72 30.35 -8.31 -6.32
N GLU A 73 31.33 -8.73 -5.55
CA GLU A 73 31.10 -9.24 -4.21
C GLU A 73 30.40 -8.19 -3.32
N GLY A 74 29.47 -8.66 -2.50
CA GLY A 74 28.66 -7.82 -1.62
C GLY A 74 27.42 -7.23 -2.30
N ASP A 75 27.13 -7.57 -3.55
CA ASP A 75 25.87 -7.18 -4.18
C ASP A 75 24.71 -7.94 -3.57
N ILE A 76 23.63 -7.20 -3.35
CA ILE A 76 22.35 -7.69 -2.81
C ILE A 76 21.25 -7.25 -3.76
N CYS A 77 20.25 -8.10 -3.90
CA CYS A 77 19.03 -7.82 -4.63
C CYS A 77 17.81 -7.99 -3.72
N ALA A 78 16.76 -7.24 -4.03
CA ALA A 78 15.44 -7.48 -3.48
C ALA A 78 14.40 -7.55 -4.59
N SER A 79 13.47 -8.48 -4.47
CA SER A 79 12.25 -8.42 -5.26
C SER A 79 11.40 -7.24 -4.78
N ILE A 80 10.66 -6.62 -5.69
CA ILE A 80 9.71 -5.59 -5.35
C ILE A 80 8.31 -6.20 -5.39
N ILE A 81 7.55 -5.96 -4.33
CA ILE A 81 6.15 -6.36 -4.20
C ILE A 81 5.27 -5.13 -4.00
N ASN A 82 3.97 -5.27 -4.25
CA ASN A 82 3.00 -4.20 -4.13
C ASN A 82 3.44 -2.89 -4.84
N PRO A 83 3.84 -2.96 -6.12
CA PRO A 83 4.28 -1.77 -6.85
C PRO A 83 3.12 -0.80 -7.07
N ILE A 84 3.40 0.50 -6.89
CA ILE A 84 2.47 1.59 -7.15
C ILE A 84 3.11 2.49 -8.21
N HIS A 85 2.47 2.59 -9.36
CA HIS A 85 2.89 3.48 -10.44
C HIS A 85 2.27 4.85 -10.20
N PHE A 86 3.07 5.90 -10.30
CA PHE A 86 2.54 7.25 -10.31
C PHE A 86 1.95 7.55 -11.69
N GLU A 87 0.75 8.09 -11.73
CA GLU A 87 0.11 8.51 -12.98
C GLU A 87 0.97 9.56 -13.71
N ASN A 88 1.54 10.48 -12.92
CA ASN A 88 2.49 11.46 -13.41
C ASN A 88 3.74 11.46 -12.51
N PRO A 89 4.96 11.36 -13.07
CA PRO A 89 6.17 11.55 -12.30
C PRO A 89 6.21 12.94 -11.66
N ILE A 90 6.62 13.03 -10.41
CA ILE A 90 6.73 14.29 -9.67
C ILE A 90 8.14 14.85 -9.89
N TYR A 91 8.24 15.91 -10.64
CA TYR A 91 9.50 16.56 -10.95
C TYR A 91 9.94 17.58 -9.87
N GLU A 92 11.25 17.80 -9.77
CA GLU A 92 11.86 18.81 -8.91
C GLU A 92 11.18 20.18 -9.00
N SER A 93 10.77 20.59 -10.20
CA SER A 93 10.10 21.88 -10.44
C SER A 93 8.71 22.00 -9.81
N GLU A 94 8.13 20.90 -9.39
CA GLU A 94 6.81 20.82 -8.75
C GLU A 94 6.89 20.75 -7.23
N LEU A 95 8.09 20.80 -6.68
CA LEU A 95 8.39 20.65 -5.26
C LEU A 95 9.20 21.83 -4.74
N LYS A 96 8.98 22.16 -3.48
CA LYS A 96 9.85 23.03 -2.69
C LYS A 96 10.61 22.19 -1.68
N PRO A 97 11.85 22.54 -1.30
CA PRO A 97 12.58 21.81 -0.25
C PRO A 97 11.78 21.63 1.04
N ALA A 98 11.01 22.65 1.43
CA ALA A 98 10.15 22.64 2.60
C ALA A 98 9.07 21.53 2.54
N ASP A 99 8.58 21.16 1.36
CA ASP A 99 7.58 20.08 1.19
C ASP A 99 8.12 18.72 1.65
N LEU A 100 9.44 18.56 1.59
CA LEU A 100 10.15 17.38 2.10
C LEU A 100 10.84 17.64 3.45
N GLY A 101 10.44 18.69 4.16
CA GLY A 101 11.01 19.07 5.47
C GLY A 101 12.50 19.40 5.41
N ILE A 102 12.96 19.96 4.30
CA ILE A 102 14.34 20.42 4.12
C ILE A 102 14.38 21.91 4.43
N ASN A 103 15.12 22.27 5.48
CA ASN A 103 15.27 23.67 5.94
C ASN A 103 16.33 24.43 5.13
N LYS A 104 16.21 24.41 3.80
CA LYS A 104 17.07 25.12 2.86
C LYS A 104 16.22 25.61 1.69
N ASP A 105 16.70 26.64 1.02
CA ASP A 105 16.01 27.18 -0.16
C ASP A 105 16.36 26.42 -1.46
N ASP A 106 17.32 25.52 -1.40
CA ASP A 106 17.75 24.71 -2.52
C ASP A 106 17.83 23.21 -2.19
N TRP A 107 18.08 22.39 -3.21
CA TRP A 107 18.19 20.95 -3.09
C TRP A 107 19.62 20.45 -2.79
N SER A 108 20.57 21.34 -2.49
CA SER A 108 21.97 20.99 -2.25
C SER A 108 22.11 20.04 -1.06
N HIS A 109 22.76 18.92 -1.28
CA HIS A 109 23.00 17.89 -0.26
C HIS A 109 21.73 17.35 0.43
N SER A 110 20.57 17.48 -0.20
CA SER A 110 19.28 17.05 0.38
C SER A 110 19.04 15.55 0.27
N PHE A 111 19.78 14.85 -0.57
CA PHE A 111 19.62 13.41 -0.79
C PHE A 111 20.93 12.68 -0.51
N ASP A 112 20.77 11.46 0.07
CA ASP A 112 21.90 10.59 0.35
C ASP A 112 22.64 10.21 -0.94
N GLN A 113 23.98 10.33 -0.89
CA GLN A 113 24.85 10.00 -2.02
C GLN A 113 24.85 8.50 -2.38
N TYR A 114 24.52 7.63 -1.44
CA TYR A 114 24.49 6.17 -1.62
C TYR A 114 23.16 5.66 -2.18
N GLY A 115 22.16 6.52 -2.29
CA GLY A 115 20.91 6.21 -2.98
C GLY A 115 19.83 5.53 -2.16
N ILE A 116 20.09 5.24 -0.88
CA ILE A 116 19.10 4.69 0.06
C ILE A 116 19.01 5.65 1.23
N GLN A 117 17.90 6.37 1.33
CA GLN A 117 17.68 7.37 2.36
C GLN A 117 16.41 7.10 3.13
N GLU A 118 16.52 7.02 4.45
CA GLU A 118 15.35 6.91 5.32
C GLU A 118 14.54 8.21 5.30
N ILE A 119 13.22 8.08 5.29
CA ILE A 119 12.27 9.19 5.28
C ILE A 119 11.16 8.97 6.31
N THR A 120 10.50 10.04 6.71
CA THR A 120 9.33 9.96 7.58
C THR A 120 8.10 9.47 6.81
N LEU A 121 7.13 8.92 7.55
CA LEU A 121 5.82 8.57 6.99
C LEU A 121 5.14 9.77 6.32
N GLU A 122 5.25 10.95 6.89
CA GLU A 122 4.67 12.18 6.36
C GLU A 122 5.19 12.51 4.95
N LYS A 123 6.53 12.45 4.76
CA LYS A 123 7.15 12.65 3.45
C LYS A 123 6.73 11.59 2.44
N PHE A 124 6.64 10.34 2.90
CA PHE A 124 6.18 9.23 2.07
C PHE A 124 4.75 9.46 1.58
N LEU A 125 3.82 9.77 2.49
CA LEU A 125 2.40 10.01 2.17
C LEU A 125 2.22 11.25 1.27
N PHE A 126 2.96 12.33 1.53
CA PHE A 126 2.91 13.52 0.70
C PHE A 126 3.24 13.21 -0.77
N LEU A 127 4.33 12.49 -1.02
CA LEU A 127 4.72 12.12 -2.39
C LEU A 127 3.80 11.06 -2.99
N LEU A 128 3.33 10.11 -2.20
CA LEU A 128 2.39 9.10 -2.66
C LEU A 128 1.08 9.75 -3.14
N ASN A 129 0.49 10.61 -2.32
CA ASN A 129 -0.74 11.34 -2.65
C ASN A 129 -0.56 12.19 -3.93
N LYS A 130 0.57 12.90 -4.01
CA LYS A 130 0.86 13.76 -5.16
C LYS A 130 1.07 12.93 -6.44
N GLY A 131 1.71 11.78 -6.36
CA GLY A 131 2.04 10.94 -7.50
C GLY A 131 0.88 10.10 -8.02
N THR A 132 -0.02 9.67 -7.14
CA THR A 132 -1.19 8.86 -7.51
C THR A 132 -2.45 9.70 -7.74
N GLY A 133 -2.44 10.98 -7.36
CA GLY A 133 -3.64 11.81 -7.37
C GLY A 133 -4.68 11.41 -6.31
N GLU A 134 -4.37 10.42 -5.47
CA GLU A 134 -5.24 9.95 -4.39
C GLU A 134 -4.92 10.64 -3.06
N ASN A 135 -5.88 10.71 -2.17
CA ASN A 135 -5.69 11.31 -0.86
C ASN A 135 -5.60 10.23 0.24
N PHE A 136 -4.40 9.69 0.43
CA PHE A 136 -4.12 8.66 1.44
C PHE A 136 -4.18 9.17 2.90
N ASN A 137 -4.37 10.46 3.14
CA ASN A 137 -4.69 10.95 4.49
C ASN A 137 -6.02 10.38 4.98
N ASN A 138 -6.92 10.06 4.07
CA ASN A 138 -8.15 9.33 4.40
C ASN A 138 -7.88 7.89 4.87
N GLU A 139 -6.78 7.24 4.44
CA GLU A 139 -6.43 5.91 4.96
C GLU A 139 -6.03 5.92 6.44
N ARG A 140 -5.45 7.01 6.94
CA ARG A 140 -5.12 7.14 8.36
C ARG A 140 -6.40 7.20 9.20
N GLU A 141 -7.36 8.02 8.79
CA GLU A 141 -8.70 8.05 9.39
C GLU A 141 -9.40 6.70 9.24
N LEU A 142 -9.30 6.08 8.07
CA LEU A 142 -9.83 4.75 7.80
C LEU A 142 -9.21 3.67 8.71
N ASN A 143 -7.90 3.72 8.91
CA ASN A 143 -7.20 2.78 9.79
C ASN A 143 -7.53 3.02 11.26
N GLU A 144 -7.67 4.27 11.71
CA GLU A 144 -8.13 4.59 13.06
C GLU A 144 -9.56 4.08 13.31
N ILE A 145 -10.45 4.23 12.32
CA ILE A 145 -11.81 3.67 12.36
C ILE A 145 -11.77 2.14 12.41
N LYS A 146 -10.91 1.49 11.59
CA LYS A 146 -10.74 0.03 11.59
C LYS A 146 -10.21 -0.48 12.93
N ILE A 147 -9.26 0.23 13.56
CA ILE A 147 -8.72 -0.12 14.89
C ILE A 147 -9.81 -0.01 15.93
N LYS A 148 -10.61 1.06 15.94
CA LYS A 148 -11.74 1.20 16.87
C LYS A 148 -12.77 0.09 16.66
N ALA A 149 -13.14 -0.18 15.41
CA ALA A 149 -14.08 -1.26 15.09
C ALA A 149 -13.57 -2.62 15.61
N HIS A 150 -12.29 -2.91 15.42
CA HIS A 150 -11.67 -4.12 15.94
C HIS A 150 -11.71 -4.20 17.48
N GLN A 151 -11.41 -3.10 18.16
CA GLN A 151 -11.49 -3.04 19.63
C GLN A 151 -12.92 -3.24 20.14
N ASN A 152 -13.91 -2.69 19.44
CA ASN A 152 -15.32 -2.85 19.79
C ASN A 152 -15.77 -4.31 19.59
N VAL A 153 -15.38 -4.96 18.49
CA VAL A 153 -15.66 -6.38 18.24
C VAL A 153 -15.06 -7.28 19.33
N ILE A 154 -13.84 -6.99 19.80
CA ILE A 154 -13.23 -7.71 20.93
C ILE A 154 -14.06 -7.55 22.21
N LYS A 155 -14.63 -6.37 22.45
CA LYS A 155 -15.53 -6.09 23.57
C LYS A 155 -16.96 -6.61 23.38
N LYS A 156 -17.25 -7.30 22.25
CA LYS A 156 -18.59 -7.75 21.84
C LYS A 156 -19.58 -6.60 21.62
N ASP A 157 -19.07 -5.39 21.36
CA ASP A 157 -19.85 -4.27 20.88
C ASP A 157 -19.76 -4.26 19.34
N TYR A 158 -20.84 -4.66 18.69
CA TYR A 158 -20.90 -4.80 17.23
C TYR A 158 -21.53 -3.58 16.54
N SER A 159 -21.77 -2.50 17.29
CA SER A 159 -22.31 -1.27 16.77
C SER A 159 -21.28 -0.52 15.90
N PHE A 160 -21.77 0.23 14.93
CA PHE A 160 -20.94 1.09 14.08
C PHE A 160 -21.71 2.37 13.73
N PRO A 161 -21.18 3.59 14.06
CA PRO A 161 -21.89 4.84 13.88
C PRO A 161 -22.15 5.21 12.43
N ASP A 162 -23.28 5.85 12.15
CA ASP A 162 -23.67 6.28 10.79
C ASP A 162 -22.70 7.29 10.15
N LYS A 163 -22.11 8.18 10.96
CA LYS A 163 -21.14 9.17 10.46
C LYS A 163 -19.88 8.53 9.90
N GLU A 164 -19.44 7.43 10.48
CA GLU A 164 -18.26 6.70 10.06
C GLU A 164 -18.57 5.69 8.93
N ALA A 165 -19.84 5.34 8.73
CA ALA A 165 -20.29 4.48 7.65
C ALA A 165 -20.27 5.15 6.26
N LYS A 166 -20.24 6.48 6.20
CA LYS A 166 -20.36 7.28 4.96
C LYS A 166 -19.02 7.82 4.41
N THR A 167 -17.88 7.47 5.01
CA THR A 167 -16.58 8.02 4.58
C THR A 167 -16.12 7.42 3.24
N THR A 168 -15.95 8.26 2.28
CA THR A 168 -15.12 8.28 1.05
C THR A 168 -15.08 7.08 0.09
N SER A 169 -15.56 5.90 0.41
CA SER A 169 -15.79 4.83 -0.56
C SER A 169 -17.28 4.48 -0.59
N SER A 170 -17.76 3.97 -1.70
CA SER A 170 -19.14 3.52 -1.89
C SER A 170 -19.62 2.46 -0.86
N ARG A 171 -18.74 1.99 0.00
CA ARG A 171 -19.02 0.96 1.02
C ARG A 171 -18.66 1.35 2.45
N GLY A 172 -17.97 2.47 2.69
CA GLY A 172 -17.53 2.90 4.03
C GLY A 172 -16.53 1.96 4.73
N ALA A 173 -15.78 2.53 5.68
CA ALA A 173 -14.73 1.81 6.42
C ALA A 173 -15.26 0.61 7.23
N GLY A 174 -16.46 0.73 7.79
CA GLY A 174 -17.07 -0.34 8.57
C GLY A 174 -17.42 -1.56 7.73
N GLN A 175 -18.00 -1.36 6.55
CA GLN A 175 -18.33 -2.46 5.63
C GLN A 175 -17.07 -3.12 5.07
N GLU A 176 -16.03 -2.35 4.80
CA GLU A 176 -14.74 -2.89 4.39
C GLU A 176 -14.09 -3.72 5.50
N TYR A 177 -14.09 -3.22 6.75
CA TYR A 177 -13.62 -3.98 7.91
C TYR A 177 -14.43 -5.27 8.10
N PHE A 178 -15.77 -5.19 8.02
CA PHE A 178 -16.64 -6.35 8.13
C PHE A 178 -16.29 -7.41 7.07
N ARG A 179 -16.11 -6.99 5.82
CA ARG A 179 -15.73 -7.89 4.73
C ARG A 179 -14.35 -8.50 4.92
N GLU A 180 -13.31 -7.67 5.03
CA GLU A 180 -11.91 -8.10 4.93
C GLU A 180 -11.40 -8.74 6.22
N SER A 181 -11.87 -8.28 7.38
CA SER A 181 -11.35 -8.70 8.68
C SER A 181 -12.23 -9.70 9.41
N LEU A 182 -13.53 -9.72 9.14
CA LEU A 182 -14.46 -10.59 9.85
C LEU A 182 -15.01 -11.71 8.97
N ILE A 183 -15.62 -11.39 7.83
CA ILE A 183 -16.37 -12.40 7.08
C ILE A 183 -15.48 -13.25 6.17
N LEU A 184 -14.69 -12.66 5.30
CA LEU A 184 -13.84 -13.43 4.39
C LEU A 184 -12.89 -14.40 5.10
N PRO A 185 -12.17 -13.99 6.17
CA PRO A 185 -11.31 -14.91 6.93
C PRO A 185 -12.10 -16.04 7.61
N ASN A 186 -13.26 -15.75 8.21
CA ASN A 186 -14.10 -16.76 8.85
C ASN A 186 -14.58 -17.85 7.89
N TYR A 187 -14.76 -17.51 6.62
CA TYR A 187 -15.11 -18.45 5.55
C TYR A 187 -13.87 -18.92 4.76
N GLN A 188 -12.67 -18.73 5.27
CA GLN A 188 -11.40 -19.12 4.63
C GLN A 188 -11.30 -18.62 3.18
N PHE A 189 -11.77 -17.40 2.94
CA PHE A 189 -11.83 -16.77 1.60
C PHE A 189 -12.54 -17.65 0.57
N ARG A 190 -13.69 -18.22 0.95
CA ARG A 190 -14.48 -19.11 0.10
C ARG A 190 -15.96 -18.77 0.19
N CYS A 191 -16.62 -18.72 -0.96
CA CYS A 191 -18.08 -18.61 -1.01
C CYS A 191 -18.74 -19.80 -0.29
N ALA A 192 -19.66 -19.52 0.63
CA ALA A 192 -20.33 -20.53 1.43
C ALA A 192 -21.17 -21.55 0.60
N ILE A 193 -21.65 -21.13 -0.58
CA ILE A 193 -22.52 -21.93 -1.43
C ILE A 193 -21.74 -22.56 -2.59
N THR A 194 -20.97 -21.75 -3.35
CA THR A 194 -20.32 -22.23 -4.58
C THR A 194 -18.90 -22.73 -4.37
N GLY A 195 -18.29 -22.44 -3.23
CA GLY A 195 -16.90 -22.78 -2.98
C GLY A 195 -15.85 -21.95 -3.75
N ILE A 196 -16.28 -20.95 -4.53
CA ILE A 196 -15.36 -20.04 -5.27
C ILE A 196 -14.41 -19.36 -4.28
N LYS A 197 -13.10 -19.34 -4.63
CA LYS A 197 -12.02 -18.76 -3.80
C LYS A 197 -11.43 -17.48 -4.38
N THR A 198 -11.83 -17.07 -5.57
CA THR A 198 -11.31 -15.86 -6.22
C THR A 198 -11.75 -14.62 -5.44
N LYS A 199 -10.83 -14.00 -4.68
CA LYS A 199 -11.13 -12.92 -3.73
C LYS A 199 -11.90 -11.75 -4.36
N SER A 200 -11.58 -11.38 -5.60
CA SER A 200 -12.27 -10.30 -6.33
C SER A 200 -13.74 -10.60 -6.65
N LEU A 201 -14.13 -11.88 -6.63
CA LEU A 201 -15.50 -12.33 -6.83
C LEU A 201 -16.26 -12.57 -5.52
N LEU A 202 -15.61 -12.46 -4.37
CA LEU A 202 -16.24 -12.64 -3.06
C LEU A 202 -16.78 -11.33 -2.53
N THR A 203 -17.86 -11.42 -1.79
CA THR A 203 -18.46 -10.32 -1.02
C THR A 203 -18.86 -10.82 0.37
N ALA A 204 -19.09 -9.89 1.29
CA ALA A 204 -19.67 -10.16 2.59
C ALA A 204 -21.10 -9.64 2.60
N ALA A 205 -22.06 -10.53 2.49
CA ALA A 205 -23.47 -10.22 2.58
C ALA A 205 -23.89 -10.09 4.04
N HIS A 206 -24.68 -9.07 4.39
CA HIS A 206 -25.32 -8.97 5.69
C HIS A 206 -26.64 -9.73 5.66
N ILE A 207 -26.89 -10.56 6.68
CA ILE A 207 -28.15 -11.30 6.83
C ILE A 207 -29.26 -10.33 7.24
N MET A 208 -28.99 -9.51 8.25
CA MET A 208 -29.86 -8.41 8.66
C MET A 208 -29.28 -7.11 8.09
N SER A 209 -30.15 -6.29 7.46
CA SER A 209 -29.75 -5.06 6.76
C SER A 209 -28.82 -4.17 7.58
N TRP A 210 -27.76 -3.70 6.96
CA TRP A 210 -26.84 -2.72 7.53
C TRP A 210 -27.54 -1.43 7.98
N ALA A 211 -28.52 -0.98 7.20
CA ALA A 211 -29.26 0.26 7.46
C ALA A 211 -30.15 0.17 8.69
N ASP A 212 -30.86 -0.96 8.82
CA ASP A 212 -31.92 -1.11 9.81
C ASP A 212 -31.40 -1.61 11.16
N HIS A 213 -30.19 -2.19 11.20
CA HIS A 213 -29.64 -2.83 12.39
C HIS A 213 -28.25 -2.29 12.76
N PRO A 214 -28.14 -1.02 13.22
CA PRO A 214 -26.86 -0.38 13.55
C PRO A 214 -26.10 -1.07 14.69
N ASP A 215 -26.81 -1.75 15.58
CA ASP A 215 -26.27 -2.47 16.76
C ASP A 215 -25.51 -3.75 16.43
N ILE A 216 -25.75 -4.34 15.25
CA ILE A 216 -25.13 -5.60 14.82
C ILE A 216 -24.36 -5.50 13.51
N ARG A 217 -24.05 -4.30 13.07
CA ARG A 217 -23.34 -4.05 11.79
C ARG A 217 -22.03 -4.82 11.65
N LEU A 218 -21.28 -4.95 12.73
CA LEU A 218 -19.98 -5.64 12.75
C LEU A 218 -20.06 -7.04 13.38
N ASN A 219 -21.26 -7.56 13.65
CA ASN A 219 -21.41 -8.89 14.20
C ASN A 219 -21.03 -9.95 13.14
N PRO A 220 -20.00 -10.79 13.36
CA PRO A 220 -19.62 -11.83 12.42
C PRO A 220 -20.73 -12.86 12.12
N LYS A 221 -21.67 -13.04 13.07
CA LYS A 221 -22.83 -13.92 12.90
C LYS A 221 -23.92 -13.32 12.01
N ASN A 222 -23.84 -11.99 11.74
CA ASN A 222 -24.74 -11.29 10.83
C ASN A 222 -24.19 -11.26 9.40
N GLY A 223 -23.24 -12.11 9.05
CA GLY A 223 -22.64 -12.09 7.73
C GLY A 223 -22.34 -13.45 7.14
N ILE A 224 -22.37 -13.50 5.83
CA ILE A 224 -22.07 -14.69 5.04
C ILE A 224 -21.16 -14.31 3.87
N CYS A 225 -20.13 -15.15 3.60
CA CYS A 225 -19.26 -14.95 2.44
C CYS A 225 -19.90 -15.58 1.19
N LEU A 226 -20.26 -14.77 0.23
CA LEU A 226 -20.89 -15.21 -1.02
C LEU A 226 -20.04 -14.79 -2.24
N SER A 227 -20.20 -15.49 -3.36
CA SER A 227 -19.78 -14.94 -4.64
C SER A 227 -20.75 -13.85 -5.08
N LYS A 228 -20.28 -12.88 -5.86
CA LYS A 228 -21.10 -11.73 -6.32
C LYS A 228 -22.39 -12.15 -7.01
N LEU A 229 -22.37 -13.28 -7.73
CA LEU A 229 -23.58 -13.82 -8.37
C LEU A 229 -24.57 -14.33 -7.32
N VAL A 230 -24.09 -15.12 -6.37
CA VAL A 230 -24.93 -15.69 -5.29
C VAL A 230 -25.44 -14.58 -4.36
N ASP A 231 -24.59 -13.56 -4.08
CA ASP A 231 -24.98 -12.39 -3.31
C ASP A 231 -26.15 -11.64 -3.96
N LYS A 232 -26.12 -11.49 -5.29
CA LYS A 232 -27.25 -10.90 -6.01
C LYS A 232 -28.52 -11.74 -5.91
N CYS A 233 -28.42 -13.06 -6.00
CA CYS A 233 -29.54 -13.94 -5.80
C CYS A 233 -30.07 -13.86 -4.35
N PHE A 234 -29.20 -13.71 -3.36
CA PHE A 234 -29.58 -13.55 -1.97
C PHE A 234 -30.30 -12.21 -1.72
N GLU A 235 -29.77 -11.11 -2.28
CA GLU A 235 -30.42 -9.79 -2.20
C GLU A 235 -31.81 -9.76 -2.85
N ASP A 236 -31.99 -10.53 -3.94
CA ASP A 236 -33.25 -10.62 -4.70
C ASP A 236 -34.21 -11.71 -4.15
N TYR A 237 -33.88 -12.29 -2.97
CA TYR A 237 -34.68 -13.35 -2.32
C TYR A 237 -34.94 -14.60 -3.21
N LEU A 238 -33.96 -14.93 -4.06
CA LEU A 238 -34.03 -16.12 -4.91
C LEU A 238 -33.45 -17.36 -4.22
N ILE A 239 -32.71 -17.16 -3.14
CA ILE A 239 -32.13 -18.19 -2.26
C ILE A 239 -32.24 -17.77 -0.81
#